data_5317b65d9520bb80d991212a76bd8513
#
_entry.id   5317b65d9520bb80d991212a76bd8513
#
_cell.length_a   1.000
_cell.length_b   1.000
_cell.length_c   1.000
_cell.angle_alpha   90.00
_cell.angle_beta   90.00
_cell.angle_gamma   90.00
#
_symmetry.space_group_name_H-M   'P 1'
#
loop_
_entity.id
_entity.type
_entity.pdbx_description
1 polymer ?
#
loop_
_entity_poly.entity_id
_entity_poly.type
_entity_poly.pdbx_seq_one_letter_code
_entity_poly.pdbx_strand_id
1 'polypeptide(L)'
;NDVEWFYFGKNGVPKTGPQEGEATTSDFISINNKKYLFNPLGVPVYGLQRVYTSRSKNDYTAFYFDENSRTSQKGKMTIEEEDGTKSTFYFQDTGKGYTGVKDNSLYYMGKLQKADEGTKYEVIHIPGGSSYVVNTSGKISKNSAGVKDADGTKYSTNSSGVLTKIDGVSVSGSDYGREANEPIWKH
;
A
#
# COMPACT_ATOMS: atom_id res chain seq x y z
N ASN A 1 -29.59 -0.13 9.23
CA ASN A 1 -29.55 1.17 9.93
C ASN A 1 -28.10 1.47 10.22
N ASP A 2 -27.46 2.29 9.37
CA ASP A 2 -26.10 2.75 9.57
C ASP A 2 -26.15 3.75 10.75
N VAL A 3 -25.62 3.32 11.88
CA VAL A 3 -25.48 4.20 13.04
C VAL A 3 -24.22 5.03 12.85
N GLU A 4 -24.40 6.28 12.49
CA GLU A 4 -23.31 7.26 12.48
C GLU A 4 -23.12 7.82 13.88
N TRP A 5 -21.86 7.99 14.28
CA TRP A 5 -21.52 8.59 15.56
C TRP A 5 -20.56 9.76 15.38
N PHE A 6 -20.59 10.69 16.34
CA PHE A 6 -19.77 11.90 16.33
C PHE A 6 -18.92 11.96 17.60
N TYR A 7 -17.74 12.52 17.48
CA TYR A 7 -16.89 12.78 18.63
C TYR A 7 -16.85 14.27 18.95
N PHE A 8 -17.23 14.62 20.17
CA PHE A 8 -17.23 16.00 20.64
C PHE A 8 -15.96 16.28 21.44
N GLY A 9 -15.30 17.38 21.13
CA GLY A 9 -14.21 17.89 21.94
C GLY A 9 -14.68 18.37 23.32
N LYS A 10 -13.72 18.70 24.20
CA LYS A 10 -14.01 19.18 25.55
C LYS A 10 -14.87 20.46 25.58
N ASN A 11 -14.88 21.20 24.49
CA ASN A 11 -15.69 22.42 24.31
C ASN A 11 -17.10 22.14 23.75
N GLY A 12 -17.49 20.88 23.61
CA GLY A 12 -18.79 20.48 23.07
C GLY A 12 -18.93 20.64 21.55
N VAL A 13 -17.84 20.94 20.83
CA VAL A 13 -17.84 21.07 19.38
C VAL A 13 -17.49 19.73 18.73
N PRO A 14 -18.24 19.26 17.71
CA PRO A 14 -17.89 18.06 16.97
C PRO A 14 -16.52 18.18 16.32
N LYS A 15 -15.74 17.12 16.38
CA LYS A 15 -14.50 17.03 15.61
C LYS A 15 -14.83 16.74 14.16
N THR A 16 -14.24 17.53 13.27
CA THR A 16 -14.36 17.37 11.82
C THR A 16 -12.97 17.19 11.21
N GLY A 17 -12.92 16.79 9.97
CA GLY A 17 -11.68 16.56 9.22
C GLY A 17 -11.72 17.16 7.83
N PRO A 18 -10.68 16.91 7.04
CA PRO A 18 -10.58 17.42 5.68
C PRO A 18 -11.51 16.68 4.72
N GLN A 19 -11.61 17.21 3.50
CA GLN A 19 -12.23 16.53 2.37
C GLN A 19 -11.51 15.19 2.10
N GLU A 20 -12.25 14.25 1.55
CA GLU A 20 -11.72 12.96 1.13
C GLU A 20 -10.52 13.12 0.18
N GLY A 21 -9.47 12.33 0.41
CA GLY A 21 -8.23 12.41 -0.35
C GLY A 21 -7.32 13.59 0.00
N GLU A 22 -7.75 14.51 0.87
CA GLU A 22 -6.96 15.67 1.29
C GLU A 22 -6.31 15.53 2.68
N ALA A 23 -6.60 14.44 3.38
CA ALA A 23 -6.13 14.20 4.73
C ALA A 23 -4.60 14.07 4.79
N THR A 24 -4.04 14.59 5.89
CA THR A 24 -2.66 14.36 6.30
C THR A 24 -2.66 13.55 7.60
N THR A 25 -1.52 12.96 7.96
CA THR A 25 -1.39 12.23 9.23
C THR A 25 -1.63 13.11 10.46
N SER A 26 -1.50 14.43 10.32
CA SER A 26 -1.78 15.39 11.40
C SER A 26 -3.28 15.61 11.64
N ASP A 27 -4.14 15.17 10.72
CA ASP A 27 -5.59 15.25 10.87
C ASP A 27 -6.17 14.12 11.70
N PHE A 28 -5.37 13.09 12.00
CA PHE A 28 -5.80 11.98 12.84
C PHE A 28 -6.08 12.43 14.27
N ILE A 29 -7.16 11.91 14.83
CA ILE A 29 -7.57 12.17 16.21
C ILE A 29 -7.40 10.89 17.01
N SER A 30 -6.65 10.96 18.12
CA SER A 30 -6.47 9.85 19.04
C SER A 30 -7.55 9.88 20.11
N ILE A 31 -8.28 8.78 20.24
CA ILE A 31 -9.28 8.54 21.28
C ILE A 31 -8.97 7.19 21.90
N ASN A 32 -8.68 7.14 23.19
CA ASN A 32 -8.32 5.91 23.89
C ASN A 32 -7.19 5.11 23.19
N ASN A 33 -6.14 5.81 22.78
CA ASN A 33 -4.98 5.24 22.06
C ASN A 33 -5.29 4.62 20.69
N LYS A 34 -6.46 4.89 20.15
CA LYS A 34 -6.85 4.50 18.78
C LYS A 34 -6.95 5.74 17.92
N LYS A 35 -6.55 5.61 16.65
CA LYS A 35 -6.56 6.71 15.68
C LYS A 35 -7.78 6.63 14.80
N TYR A 36 -8.42 7.78 14.65
CA TYR A 36 -9.58 8.01 13.79
C TYR A 36 -9.29 9.15 12.81
N LEU A 37 -9.97 9.13 11.68
CA LEU A 37 -10.02 10.24 10.74
C LEU A 37 -11.48 10.60 10.52
N PHE A 38 -11.82 11.89 10.61
CA PHE A 38 -13.18 12.38 10.40
C PHE A 38 -13.29 13.10 9.06
N ASN A 39 -14.45 13.03 8.45
CA ASN A 39 -14.79 13.83 7.28
C ASN A 39 -15.27 15.25 7.69
N PRO A 40 -15.54 16.14 6.72
CA PRO A 40 -16.01 17.50 7.04
C PRO A 40 -17.34 17.55 7.80
N LEU A 41 -18.16 16.51 7.70
CA LEU A 41 -19.43 16.40 8.42
C LEU A 41 -19.25 15.86 9.84
N GLY A 42 -18.03 15.51 10.25
CA GLY A 42 -17.74 14.96 11.57
C GLY A 42 -18.01 13.45 11.70
N VAL A 43 -18.20 12.76 10.60
CA VAL A 43 -18.38 11.30 10.57
C VAL A 43 -17.03 10.62 10.42
N PRO A 44 -16.73 9.57 11.23
CA PRO A 44 -15.47 8.85 11.08
C PRO A 44 -15.43 8.06 9.78
N VAL A 45 -14.32 8.21 9.04
CA VAL A 45 -14.11 7.53 7.76
C VAL A 45 -13.78 6.05 7.97
N TYR A 46 -13.95 5.24 6.92
CA TYR A 46 -13.57 3.83 6.89
C TYR A 46 -13.07 3.43 5.51
N GLY A 47 -12.48 2.23 5.41
CA GLY A 47 -11.90 1.72 4.17
C GLY A 47 -10.48 2.23 3.92
N LEU A 48 -10.00 1.99 2.71
CA LEU A 48 -8.68 2.44 2.26
C LEU A 48 -8.70 3.94 1.97
N GLN A 49 -7.90 4.68 2.72
CA GLN A 49 -7.78 6.13 2.58
C GLN A 49 -6.39 6.50 2.07
N ARG A 50 -6.34 7.38 1.08
CA ARG A 50 -5.11 8.05 0.67
C ARG A 50 -4.83 9.17 1.66
N VAL A 51 -3.70 9.08 2.36
CA VAL A 51 -3.33 10.05 3.39
C VAL A 51 -1.92 10.56 3.13
N TYR A 52 -1.77 11.87 3.10
CA TYR A 52 -0.47 12.51 2.98
C TYR A 52 0.35 12.33 4.26
N THR A 53 1.62 11.98 4.10
CA THR A 53 2.53 11.72 5.22
C THR A 53 3.14 12.98 5.81
N SER A 54 2.95 14.13 5.14
CA SER A 54 3.41 15.44 5.61
C SER A 54 2.41 16.54 5.23
N ARG A 55 2.51 17.67 5.92
CA ARG A 55 1.69 18.87 5.63
C ARG A 55 1.96 19.47 4.26
N SER A 56 3.15 19.25 3.70
CA SER A 56 3.51 19.71 2.34
C SER A 56 2.81 18.94 1.24
N LYS A 57 2.16 17.80 1.59
CA LYS A 57 1.43 16.95 0.65
C LYS A 57 2.25 16.46 -0.55
N ASN A 58 3.56 16.25 -0.35
CA ASN A 58 4.44 15.73 -1.40
C ASN A 58 4.31 14.22 -1.57
N ASP A 59 4.09 13.51 -0.45
CA ASP A 59 4.02 12.06 -0.44
C ASP A 59 2.76 11.59 0.28
N TYR A 60 2.17 10.51 -0.21
CA TYR A 60 1.03 9.86 0.39
C TYR A 60 1.22 8.35 0.47
N THR A 61 0.45 7.71 1.30
CA THR A 61 0.34 6.25 1.39
C THR A 61 -1.06 5.84 1.83
N ALA A 62 -1.32 4.53 1.82
CA ALA A 62 -2.57 4.00 2.31
C ALA A 62 -2.60 3.93 3.84
N PHE A 63 -3.76 4.23 4.39
CA PHE A 63 -4.21 3.84 5.72
C PHE A 63 -5.53 3.10 5.57
N TYR A 64 -5.75 2.11 6.40
CA TYR A 64 -7.02 1.39 6.43
C TYR A 64 -7.71 1.61 7.76
N PHE A 65 -8.94 2.10 7.67
CA PHE A 65 -9.82 2.27 8.82
C PHE A 65 -10.90 1.19 8.76
N ASP A 66 -10.97 0.39 9.79
CA ASP A 66 -11.95 -0.72 9.86
C ASP A 66 -13.38 -0.21 9.77
N GLU A 67 -14.22 -0.91 9.02
CA GLU A 67 -15.60 -0.48 8.75
C GLU A 67 -16.46 -0.37 10.02
N ASN A 68 -16.23 -1.25 10.97
CA ASN A 68 -17.03 -1.29 12.21
C ASN A 68 -16.44 -0.39 13.30
N SER A 69 -15.15 -0.53 13.58
CA SER A 69 -14.49 0.22 14.66
C SER A 69 -14.09 1.64 14.25
N ARG A 70 -13.99 1.91 12.94
CA ARG A 70 -13.51 3.19 12.37
C ARG A 70 -12.08 3.55 12.77
N THR A 71 -11.33 2.59 13.31
CA THR A 71 -9.95 2.81 13.75
C THR A 71 -8.94 2.40 12.70
N SER A 72 -7.83 3.14 12.66
CA SER A 72 -6.67 2.79 11.83
C SER A 72 -6.12 1.41 12.22
N GLN A 73 -5.89 0.56 11.24
CA GLN A 73 -5.45 -0.82 11.41
C GLN A 73 -3.96 -0.98 11.11
N LYS A 74 -3.37 -2.05 11.62
CA LYS A 74 -1.98 -2.45 11.40
C LYS A 74 -1.87 -3.94 11.15
N GLY A 75 -0.73 -4.36 10.58
CA GLY A 75 -0.46 -5.76 10.30
C GLY A 75 -0.88 -6.17 8.89
N LYS A 76 -0.81 -7.48 8.65
CA LYS A 76 -1.17 -8.08 7.36
C LYS A 76 -2.65 -8.46 7.36
N MET A 77 -3.35 -8.09 6.29
CA MET A 77 -4.79 -8.37 6.15
C MET A 77 -5.20 -8.44 4.69
N THR A 78 -6.35 -9.06 4.44
CA THR A 78 -7.03 -9.02 3.13
C THR A 78 -8.11 -7.96 3.18
N ILE A 79 -8.12 -7.07 2.18
CA ILE A 79 -9.09 -5.98 2.05
C ILE A 79 -9.77 -6.10 0.70
N GLU A 80 -11.08 -5.94 0.68
CA GLU A 80 -11.84 -5.75 -0.55
C GLU A 80 -11.75 -4.27 -0.94
N GLU A 81 -11.16 -4.02 -2.10
CA GLU A 81 -10.99 -2.66 -2.63
C GLU A 81 -12.29 -2.17 -3.27
N GLU A 82 -12.36 -0.89 -3.64
CA GLU A 82 -13.60 -0.25 -4.14
C GLU A 82 -14.18 -0.92 -5.39
N ASP A 83 -13.33 -1.55 -6.21
CA ASP A 83 -13.76 -2.31 -7.39
C ASP A 83 -14.20 -3.76 -7.09
N GLY A 84 -14.22 -4.16 -5.82
CA GLY A 84 -14.53 -5.52 -5.38
C GLY A 84 -13.35 -6.50 -5.40
N THR A 85 -12.18 -6.07 -5.85
CA THR A 85 -10.97 -6.92 -5.84
C THR A 85 -10.48 -7.14 -4.43
N LYS A 86 -10.20 -8.39 -4.06
CA LYS A 86 -9.60 -8.73 -2.77
C LYS A 86 -8.08 -8.77 -2.91
N SER A 87 -7.42 -7.90 -2.16
CA SER A 87 -5.97 -7.76 -2.17
C SER A 87 -5.38 -7.92 -0.77
N THR A 88 -4.14 -8.41 -0.71
CA THR A 88 -3.38 -8.49 0.54
C THR A 88 -2.68 -7.17 0.79
N PHE A 89 -2.78 -6.67 2.01
CA PHE A 89 -2.14 -5.45 2.47
C PHE A 89 -1.28 -5.69 3.71
N TYR A 90 -0.24 -4.89 3.85
CA TYR A 90 0.54 -4.80 5.07
C TYR A 90 0.67 -3.35 5.52
N PHE A 91 0.25 -3.09 6.76
CA PHE A 91 0.36 -1.78 7.41
C PHE A 91 1.33 -1.87 8.58
N GLN A 92 2.21 -0.88 8.69
CA GLN A 92 3.16 -0.75 9.79
C GLN A 92 2.45 -0.51 11.11
N ASP A 93 3.17 -0.54 12.22
CA ASP A 93 2.61 -0.27 13.55
C ASP A 93 2.01 1.13 13.68
N THR A 94 2.44 2.07 12.86
CA THR A 94 1.88 3.42 12.75
C THR A 94 0.57 3.49 11.97
N GLY A 95 0.18 2.40 11.28
CA GLY A 95 -0.93 2.33 10.34
C GLY A 95 -0.55 2.67 8.90
N LYS A 96 0.67 3.14 8.65
CA LYS A 96 1.13 3.45 7.29
C LYS A 96 1.22 2.20 6.44
N GLY A 97 0.69 2.25 5.23
CA GLY A 97 0.95 1.23 4.21
C GLY A 97 2.45 1.10 3.96
N TYR A 98 2.95 -0.14 3.96
CA TYR A 98 4.37 -0.44 3.79
C TYR A 98 4.75 -0.42 2.31
N THR A 99 5.89 0.19 1.99
CA THR A 99 6.51 0.11 0.67
C THR A 99 7.87 -0.56 0.79
N GLY A 100 8.10 -1.62 0.02
CA GLY A 100 9.33 -2.37 0.00
C GLY A 100 9.13 -3.87 0.16
N VAL A 101 10.20 -4.57 0.49
CA VAL A 101 10.19 -6.02 0.69
C VAL A 101 10.07 -6.35 2.17
N LYS A 102 9.08 -7.18 2.51
CA LYS A 102 8.88 -7.74 3.84
C LYS A 102 8.52 -9.23 3.72
N ASP A 103 9.22 -10.08 4.45
CA ASP A 103 9.02 -11.54 4.44
C ASP A 103 9.03 -12.11 3.00
N ASN A 104 9.96 -11.65 2.18
CA ASN A 104 10.11 -11.98 0.76
C ASN A 104 8.93 -11.59 -0.14
N SER A 105 8.04 -10.75 0.32
CA SER A 105 6.93 -10.20 -0.46
C SER A 105 7.16 -8.72 -0.76
N LEU A 106 6.74 -8.28 -1.94
CA LEU A 106 6.85 -6.89 -2.38
C LEU A 106 5.53 -6.16 -2.12
N TYR A 107 5.61 -5.03 -1.42
CA TYR A 107 4.47 -4.16 -1.14
C TYR A 107 4.70 -2.75 -1.69
N TYR A 108 3.63 -2.11 -2.11
CA TYR A 108 3.64 -0.69 -2.46
C TYR A 108 2.42 0.00 -1.85
N MET A 109 2.67 1.02 -1.02
CA MET A 109 1.61 1.71 -0.25
C MET A 109 0.71 0.73 0.51
N GLY A 110 1.29 -0.33 1.03
CA GLY A 110 0.59 -1.41 1.72
C GLY A 110 0.14 -2.56 0.83
N LYS A 111 -0.10 -2.34 -0.45
CA LYS A 111 -0.65 -3.37 -1.36
C LYS A 111 0.42 -4.35 -1.82
N LEU A 112 0.14 -5.65 -1.67
CA LEU A 112 0.98 -6.72 -2.21
C LEU A 112 1.04 -6.63 -3.73
N GLN A 113 2.26 -6.62 -4.27
CA GLN A 113 2.53 -6.60 -5.70
C GLN A 113 2.75 -8.03 -6.20
N LYS A 114 2.05 -8.42 -7.24
CA LYS A 114 2.12 -9.78 -7.81
C LYS A 114 2.32 -9.70 -9.32
N ALA A 115 3.01 -10.71 -9.88
CA ALA A 115 2.98 -10.94 -11.31
C ALA A 115 1.55 -11.26 -11.75
N ASP A 116 1.16 -10.84 -12.95
CA ASP A 116 -0.13 -11.17 -13.51
C ASP A 116 -0.27 -12.69 -13.71
N GLU A 117 -1.50 -13.17 -13.60
CA GLU A 117 -1.77 -14.59 -13.81
C GLU A 117 -1.31 -15.02 -15.20
N GLY A 118 -0.59 -16.14 -15.27
CA GLY A 118 -0.06 -16.67 -16.53
C GLY A 118 1.32 -16.16 -16.93
N THR A 119 1.86 -15.12 -16.29
CA THR A 119 3.19 -14.58 -16.63
C THR A 119 4.33 -15.31 -15.91
N LYS A 120 4.07 -16.03 -14.82
CA LYS A 120 5.01 -16.65 -13.86
C LYS A 120 5.83 -15.63 -13.08
N TYR A 121 6.51 -14.72 -13.75
CA TYR A 121 7.33 -13.65 -13.19
C TYR A 121 7.10 -12.36 -13.93
N GLU A 122 7.17 -11.26 -13.23
CA GLU A 122 7.20 -9.91 -13.78
C GLU A 122 8.23 -9.06 -13.06
N VAL A 123 8.77 -8.09 -13.78
CA VAL A 123 9.57 -7.01 -13.18
C VAL A 123 8.62 -5.90 -12.78
N ILE A 124 8.61 -5.57 -11.49
CA ILE A 124 7.81 -4.49 -10.93
C ILE A 124 8.74 -3.41 -10.38
N HIS A 125 8.53 -2.19 -10.85
CA HIS A 125 9.27 -1.01 -10.43
C HIS A 125 8.51 -0.28 -9.32
N ILE A 126 9.19 -0.06 -8.19
CA ILE A 126 8.67 0.80 -7.12
C ILE A 126 8.99 2.26 -7.49
N PRO A 127 7.99 3.15 -7.65
CA PRO A 127 8.25 4.55 -7.97
C PRO A 127 9.24 5.20 -7.01
N GLY A 128 10.29 5.80 -7.57
CA GLY A 128 11.39 6.38 -6.79
C GLY A 128 12.34 5.36 -6.14
N GLY A 129 12.18 4.07 -6.44
CA GLY A 129 12.97 2.98 -5.86
C GLY A 129 13.50 2.00 -6.90
N SER A 130 13.63 0.75 -6.50
CA SER A 130 14.20 -0.31 -7.31
C SER A 130 13.15 -1.13 -8.06
N SER A 131 13.62 -1.89 -9.06
CA SER A 131 12.83 -2.88 -9.79
C SER A 131 13.11 -4.27 -9.22
N TYR A 132 12.05 -5.02 -8.96
CA TYR A 132 12.09 -6.35 -8.38
C TYR A 132 11.46 -7.37 -9.33
N VAL A 133 11.93 -8.60 -9.28
CA VAL A 133 11.32 -9.72 -9.97
C VAL A 133 10.42 -10.47 -8.99
N VAL A 134 9.14 -10.51 -9.28
CA VAL A 134 8.13 -11.15 -8.43
C VAL A 134 7.41 -12.28 -9.16
N ASN A 135 6.92 -13.26 -8.43
CA ASN A 135 6.05 -14.29 -8.96
C ASN A 135 4.56 -13.95 -8.77
N THR A 136 3.68 -14.82 -9.22
CA THR A 136 2.22 -14.64 -9.13
C THR A 136 1.66 -14.63 -7.70
N SER A 137 2.47 -15.02 -6.71
CA SER A 137 2.11 -14.94 -5.28
C SER A 137 2.68 -13.70 -4.58
N GLY A 138 3.38 -12.84 -5.33
CA GLY A 138 4.01 -11.63 -4.79
C GLY A 138 5.36 -11.86 -4.11
N LYS A 139 5.94 -13.07 -4.25
CA LYS A 139 7.26 -13.38 -3.71
C LYS A 139 8.34 -12.90 -4.65
N ILE A 140 9.36 -12.22 -4.08
CA ILE A 140 10.53 -11.78 -4.85
C ILE A 140 11.50 -12.93 -5.06
N SER A 141 12.23 -12.87 -6.18
CA SER A 141 13.35 -13.74 -6.47
C SER A 141 14.64 -13.08 -6.01
N LYS A 142 15.42 -13.77 -5.15
CA LYS A 142 16.70 -13.29 -4.63
C LYS A 142 17.85 -14.14 -5.17
N ASN A 143 18.99 -13.50 -5.45
CA ASN A 143 20.20 -14.17 -5.94
C ASN A 143 19.92 -15.10 -7.12
N SER A 144 18.99 -14.74 -7.98
CA SER A 144 18.63 -15.54 -9.13
C SER A 144 19.66 -15.36 -10.25
N ALA A 145 20.12 -16.47 -10.80
CA ALA A 145 20.98 -16.48 -11.99
C ALA A 145 20.17 -16.41 -13.31
N GLY A 146 18.82 -16.51 -13.21
CA GLY A 146 17.98 -16.44 -14.39
C GLY A 146 16.65 -17.18 -14.23
N VAL A 147 15.70 -16.60 -13.48
CA VAL A 147 14.31 -17.07 -13.51
C VAL A 147 13.68 -16.68 -14.83
N LYS A 148 12.84 -17.55 -15.38
CA LYS A 148 12.18 -17.32 -16.68
C LYS A 148 10.71 -17.02 -16.48
N ASP A 149 10.23 -15.98 -17.15
CA ASP A 149 8.79 -15.76 -17.30
C ASP A 149 8.14 -16.73 -18.30
N ALA A 150 6.86 -16.59 -18.52
CA ALA A 150 6.10 -17.45 -19.44
C ALA A 150 6.56 -17.34 -20.90
N ASP A 151 7.15 -16.21 -21.28
CA ASP A 151 7.68 -15.96 -22.63
C ASP A 151 9.13 -16.41 -22.78
N GLY A 152 9.74 -16.92 -21.71
CA GLY A 152 11.12 -17.39 -21.70
C GLY A 152 12.17 -16.31 -21.43
N THR A 153 11.78 -15.08 -21.15
CA THR A 153 12.70 -14.02 -20.76
C THR A 153 13.33 -14.33 -19.41
N LYS A 154 14.63 -14.23 -19.32
CA LYS A 154 15.41 -14.52 -18.10
C LYS A 154 15.69 -13.27 -17.31
N TYR A 155 15.46 -13.35 -16.01
CA TYR A 155 15.75 -12.27 -15.08
C TYR A 155 16.76 -12.72 -14.02
N SER A 156 17.84 -11.97 -13.85
CA SER A 156 18.79 -12.17 -12.75
C SER A 156 18.59 -11.10 -11.68
N THR A 157 18.79 -11.48 -10.43
CA THR A 157 18.58 -10.59 -9.28
C THR A 157 19.73 -10.69 -8.28
N ASN A 158 19.91 -9.65 -7.48
CA ASN A 158 20.87 -9.62 -6.38
C ASN A 158 20.27 -10.19 -5.07
N SER A 159 21.02 -10.10 -3.97
CA SER A 159 20.62 -10.58 -2.66
C SER A 159 19.39 -9.87 -2.08
N SER A 160 19.08 -8.67 -2.54
CA SER A 160 17.89 -7.91 -2.14
C SER A 160 16.69 -8.15 -3.06
N GLY A 161 16.84 -8.95 -4.12
CA GLY A 161 15.82 -9.22 -5.13
C GLY A 161 15.72 -8.16 -6.22
N VAL A 162 16.66 -7.20 -6.25
CA VAL A 162 16.70 -6.16 -7.29
C VAL A 162 17.20 -6.75 -8.61
N LEU A 163 16.53 -6.40 -9.70
CA LEU A 163 16.90 -6.79 -11.05
C LEU A 163 18.32 -6.35 -11.38
N THR A 164 19.12 -7.27 -11.94
CA THR A 164 20.51 -6.99 -12.38
C THR A 164 20.75 -7.30 -13.85
N LYS A 165 20.05 -8.28 -14.42
CA LYS A 165 20.18 -8.67 -15.84
C LYS A 165 18.84 -9.07 -16.43
N ILE A 166 18.68 -8.80 -17.72
CA ILE A 166 17.64 -9.34 -18.59
C ILE A 166 18.30 -10.09 -19.74
N ASP A 167 17.95 -11.38 -19.90
CA ASP A 167 18.56 -12.27 -20.92
C ASP A 167 20.10 -12.23 -20.92
N GLY A 168 20.70 -12.16 -19.72
CA GLY A 168 22.14 -12.14 -19.54
C GLY A 168 22.79 -10.76 -19.73
N VAL A 169 22.04 -9.75 -20.13
CA VAL A 169 22.52 -8.38 -20.32
C VAL A 169 22.29 -7.57 -19.05
N SER A 170 23.35 -6.92 -18.55
CA SER A 170 23.26 -6.05 -17.37
C SER A 170 22.37 -4.86 -17.63
N VAL A 171 21.50 -4.57 -16.66
CA VAL A 171 20.56 -3.44 -16.69
C VAL A 171 20.61 -2.67 -15.38
N SER A 172 20.11 -1.43 -15.40
CA SER A 172 19.89 -0.66 -14.18
C SER A 172 18.76 -1.29 -13.37
N GLY A 173 18.96 -1.43 -12.07
CA GLY A 173 17.95 -1.96 -11.13
C GLY A 173 16.83 -0.98 -10.80
N SER A 174 16.72 0.14 -11.50
CA SER A 174 15.73 1.19 -11.25
C SER A 174 14.95 1.64 -12.49
N ASP A 175 15.25 1.08 -13.69
CA ASP A 175 14.75 1.65 -14.96
C ASP A 175 13.80 0.72 -15.72
N TYR A 176 13.53 -0.47 -15.20
CA TYR A 176 12.79 -1.50 -15.93
C TYR A 176 11.56 -1.98 -15.17
N GLY A 177 10.60 -2.48 -15.91
CA GLY A 177 9.40 -3.10 -15.41
C GLY A 177 8.18 -2.18 -15.44
N ARG A 178 7.01 -2.77 -15.19
CA ARG A 178 5.82 -1.94 -14.97
C ARG A 178 5.86 -1.32 -13.58
N GLU A 179 5.29 -0.15 -13.44
CA GLU A 179 5.15 0.47 -12.13
C GLU A 179 4.24 -0.34 -11.21
N ALA A 180 4.56 -0.33 -9.92
CA ALA A 180 3.74 -0.94 -8.89
C ALA A 180 2.33 -0.34 -8.90
N ASN A 181 1.34 -1.19 -8.63
CA ASN A 181 -0.06 -0.78 -8.56
C ASN A 181 -0.35 -0.09 -7.23
N GLU A 182 -0.90 1.11 -7.29
CA GLU A 182 -1.46 1.76 -6.11
C GLU A 182 -2.70 1.01 -5.60
N PRO A 183 -3.03 1.15 -4.32
CA PRO A 183 -4.34 0.75 -3.82
C PRO A 183 -5.48 1.44 -4.58
N ILE A 184 -6.62 0.78 -4.68
CA ILE A 184 -7.85 1.38 -5.21
C ILE A 184 -8.56 2.04 -4.04
N TRP A 185 -8.50 3.38 -4.02
CA TRP A 185 -8.98 4.18 -2.89
C TRP A 185 -10.49 4.13 -2.76
N LYS A 186 -10.97 4.11 -1.51
CA LYS A 186 -12.39 4.31 -1.25
C LYS A 186 -12.80 5.76 -1.52
N HIS A 187 -13.90 5.92 -2.18
CA HIS A 187 -14.55 7.20 -2.47
C HIS A 187 -15.81 7.41 -1.64
#